data_605df364c1b5b36157872d5655ec3e8b
#
_entry.id   605df364c1b5b36157872d5655ec3e8b
#
_cell.length_a   1.000
_cell.length_b   1.000
_cell.length_c   1.000
_cell.angle_alpha   90.00
_cell.angle_beta   90.00
_cell.angle_gamma   90.00
#
_symmetry.space_group_name_H-M   'P 1'
#
loop_
_entity.id
_entity.type
_entity.pdbx_description
1 polymer ?
#
loop_
_entity_poly.entity_id
_entity_poly.type
_entity_poly.pdbx_seq_one_letter_code
_entity_poly.pdbx_strand_id
1 'polypeptide(L)'
;ATREGGQAMLKDIRPYNLFMSSSAGWIEECRKLYGERLIAFDRYSFSSENLSLATLQQFCQNSVHDIKQMDLALLGRVWGREHFIDISDFESPSDFMERGIGYYAEKSGEIIGAAYASLVCNQGIEISLFVSDDHRRQGVATALAANLVRWCLENNMDAHWDAANPESCRLAERLGYISTGKYQ
;
A
#
# COMPACT_ATOMS: atom_id res chain seq x y z
N ALA A 1 -21.76 4.90 13.60
CA ALA A 1 -22.73 3.92 13.10
C ALA A 1 -23.39 3.22 14.29
N THR A 2 -24.70 2.98 14.23
CA THR A 2 -25.40 2.17 15.24
C THR A 2 -25.01 0.70 15.05
N ARG A 3 -25.09 -0.12 16.11
CA ARG A 3 -24.79 -1.56 16.07
C ARG A 3 -25.60 -2.27 14.99
N GLU A 4 -26.89 -1.93 14.86
CA GLU A 4 -27.80 -2.50 13.84
C GLU A 4 -27.41 -2.12 12.41
N GLY A 5 -27.05 -0.86 12.17
CA GLY A 5 -26.58 -0.41 10.86
C GLY A 5 -25.26 -1.08 10.44
N GLY A 6 -24.35 -1.30 11.41
CA GLY A 6 -23.11 -2.01 11.17
C GLY A 6 -23.33 -3.49 10.84
N GLN A 7 -24.24 -4.18 11.54
CA GLN A 7 -24.59 -5.57 11.25
C GLN A 7 -25.24 -5.74 9.89
N ALA A 8 -26.09 -4.80 9.45
CA ALA A 8 -26.67 -4.82 8.11
C ALA A 8 -25.58 -4.69 7.03
N MET A 9 -24.67 -3.72 7.20
CA MET A 9 -23.56 -3.50 6.29
C MET A 9 -22.66 -4.75 6.15
N LEU A 10 -22.33 -5.43 7.27
CA LEU A 10 -21.51 -6.63 7.26
C LEU A 10 -22.16 -7.80 6.51
N LYS A 11 -23.48 -7.92 6.50
CA LYS A 11 -24.18 -9.00 5.78
C LYS A 11 -24.08 -8.91 4.27
N ASP A 12 -23.93 -7.70 3.74
CA ASP A 12 -23.85 -7.44 2.29
C ASP A 12 -22.42 -7.49 1.74
N ILE A 13 -21.42 -7.73 2.61
CA ILE A 13 -20.04 -7.78 2.19
C ILE A 13 -19.75 -9.10 1.45
N ARG A 14 -19.11 -8.96 0.30
CA ARG A 14 -18.70 -10.10 -0.54
C ARG A 14 -17.60 -10.92 0.13
N PRO A 15 -17.48 -12.23 -0.15
CA PRO A 15 -16.34 -13.04 0.31
C PRO A 15 -15.00 -12.43 -0.15
N TYR A 16 -13.98 -12.62 0.64
CA TYR A 16 -12.60 -12.10 0.45
C TYR A 16 -12.39 -10.62 0.75
N ASN A 17 -13.29 -9.99 1.50
CA ASN A 17 -13.05 -8.63 1.98
C ASN A 17 -12.13 -8.64 3.21
N LEU A 18 -11.26 -7.63 3.26
CA LEU A 18 -10.42 -7.34 4.41
C LEU A 18 -11.18 -6.45 5.39
N PHE A 19 -11.18 -6.85 6.66
CA PHE A 19 -11.70 -6.01 7.74
C PHE A 19 -10.53 -5.54 8.59
N MET A 20 -10.40 -4.26 8.76
CA MET A 20 -9.45 -3.65 9.67
C MET A 20 -10.23 -2.98 10.81
N SER A 21 -10.12 -3.51 12.02
CA SER A 21 -10.78 -2.92 13.18
C SER A 21 -9.97 -3.12 14.43
N SER A 22 -9.70 -2.03 15.12
CA SER A 22 -9.12 -2.03 16.47
C SER A 22 -10.17 -2.24 17.58
N SER A 23 -11.45 -2.31 17.25
CA SER A 23 -12.53 -2.45 18.20
C SER A 23 -12.89 -3.92 18.47
N ALA A 24 -12.71 -4.36 19.73
CA ALA A 24 -13.09 -5.71 20.15
C ALA A 24 -14.57 -6.03 19.84
N GLY A 25 -15.46 -5.05 19.90
CA GLY A 25 -16.88 -5.22 19.58
C GLY A 25 -17.11 -5.58 18.10
N TRP A 26 -16.38 -4.96 17.17
CA TRP A 26 -16.47 -5.30 15.75
C TRP A 26 -15.90 -6.69 15.45
N ILE A 27 -14.77 -7.04 16.05
CA ILE A 27 -14.19 -8.38 15.92
C ILE A 27 -15.19 -9.45 16.39
N GLU A 28 -15.87 -9.22 17.52
CA GLU A 28 -16.88 -10.14 18.02
C GLU A 28 -18.07 -10.30 17.06
N GLU A 29 -18.57 -9.20 16.50
CA GLU A 29 -19.67 -9.24 15.52
C GLU A 29 -19.23 -9.95 14.22
N CYS A 30 -18.02 -9.71 13.74
CA CYS A 30 -17.48 -10.43 12.59
C CYS A 30 -17.37 -11.95 12.88
N ARG A 31 -16.89 -12.33 14.05
CA ARG A 31 -16.82 -13.75 14.46
C ARG A 31 -18.20 -14.40 14.50
N LYS A 32 -19.24 -13.71 14.99
CA LYS A 32 -20.62 -14.20 15.01
C LYS A 32 -21.18 -14.41 13.60
N LEU A 33 -20.86 -13.51 12.67
CA LEU A 33 -21.39 -13.55 11.30
C LEU A 33 -20.66 -14.55 10.39
N TYR A 34 -19.32 -14.62 10.51
CA TYR A 34 -18.49 -15.37 9.59
C TYR A 34 -17.94 -16.67 10.17
N GLY A 35 -17.90 -16.82 11.50
CA GLY A 35 -17.42 -18.02 12.17
C GLY A 35 -16.01 -18.43 11.70
N GLU A 36 -15.85 -19.67 11.27
CA GLU A 36 -14.57 -20.23 10.82
C GLU A 36 -14.08 -19.63 9.48
N ARG A 37 -14.92 -18.93 8.77
CA ARG A 37 -14.52 -18.21 7.54
C ARG A 37 -13.75 -16.93 7.82
N LEU A 38 -13.79 -16.44 9.06
CA LEU A 38 -13.01 -15.28 9.47
C LEU A 38 -11.59 -15.72 9.81
N ILE A 39 -10.64 -15.28 8.99
CA ILE A 39 -9.22 -15.57 9.19
C ILE A 39 -8.56 -14.31 9.75
N ALA A 40 -7.99 -14.39 10.93
CA ALA A 40 -7.19 -13.33 11.51
C ALA A 40 -5.74 -13.47 11.03
N PHE A 41 -5.12 -12.38 10.65
CA PHE A 41 -3.69 -12.32 10.33
C PHE A 41 -3.04 -11.07 10.90
N ASP A 42 -1.76 -11.21 11.15
CA ASP A 42 -0.97 -10.17 11.77
C ASP A 42 -0.68 -9.04 10.78
N ARG A 43 -0.83 -7.81 11.26
CA ARG A 43 -0.40 -6.59 10.58
C ARG A 43 0.57 -5.84 11.49
N TYR A 44 1.41 -5.01 10.90
CA TYR A 44 2.42 -4.24 11.62
C TYR A 44 2.33 -2.78 11.19
N SER A 45 2.00 -1.93 12.15
CA SER A 45 1.85 -0.49 11.94
C SER A 45 3.19 0.23 12.10
N PHE A 46 3.37 1.31 11.34
CA PHE A 46 4.59 2.10 11.32
C PHE A 46 4.29 3.60 11.38
N SER A 47 5.15 4.37 12.07
CA SER A 47 5.13 5.84 12.07
C SER A 47 6.12 6.40 11.07
N SER A 48 5.71 7.43 10.36
CA SER A 48 6.50 8.21 9.39
C SER A 48 7.31 9.34 10.01
N GLU A 49 7.22 9.58 11.34
CA GLU A 49 7.78 10.75 12.03
C GLU A 49 9.29 10.95 11.84
N ASN A 50 10.05 9.87 11.64
CA ASN A 50 11.52 9.91 11.50
C ASN A 50 11.99 9.82 10.05
N LEU A 51 11.09 9.86 9.08
CA LEU A 51 11.46 9.85 7.68
C LEU A 51 12.32 11.07 7.32
N SER A 52 13.35 10.84 6.53
CA SER A 52 14.29 11.87 6.09
C SER A 52 14.35 11.97 4.58
N LEU A 53 14.05 13.15 4.02
CA LEU A 53 14.20 13.41 2.59
C LEU A 53 15.62 13.09 2.09
N ALA A 54 16.65 13.41 2.88
CA ALA A 54 18.04 13.14 2.50
C ALA A 54 18.31 11.62 2.38
N THR A 55 17.80 10.82 3.32
CA THR A 55 17.91 9.35 3.27
C THR A 55 17.18 8.77 2.09
N LEU A 56 15.93 9.20 1.86
CA LEU A 56 15.12 8.73 0.73
C LEU A 56 15.76 9.10 -0.62
N GLN A 57 16.31 10.33 -0.72
CA GLN A 57 17.01 10.78 -1.91
C GLN A 57 18.27 9.93 -2.21
N GLN A 58 19.01 9.50 -1.19
CA GLN A 58 20.14 8.58 -1.37
C GLN A 58 19.68 7.23 -1.95
N PHE A 59 18.56 6.67 -1.50
CA PHE A 59 18.02 5.44 -2.09
C PHE A 59 17.60 5.62 -3.55
N CYS A 60 17.00 6.77 -3.89
CA CYS A 60 16.64 7.08 -5.28
C CYS A 60 17.88 7.18 -6.18
N GLN A 61 18.92 7.91 -5.73
CA GLN A 61 20.15 8.16 -6.51
C GLN A 61 21.02 6.91 -6.67
N ASN A 62 21.07 6.05 -5.66
CA ASN A 62 21.88 4.83 -5.66
C ASN A 62 21.18 3.64 -6.34
N SER A 63 19.96 3.83 -6.82
CA SER A 63 19.24 2.79 -7.54
C SER A 63 19.87 2.53 -8.92
N VAL A 64 20.05 1.26 -9.25
CA VAL A 64 20.42 0.81 -10.60
C VAL A 64 19.17 0.60 -11.48
N HIS A 65 17.99 0.76 -10.92
CA HIS A 65 16.73 0.58 -11.63
C HIS A 65 16.22 1.92 -12.12
N ASP A 66 15.73 1.95 -13.35
CA ASP A 66 15.02 3.10 -13.91
C ASP A 66 13.60 3.14 -13.34
N ILE A 67 13.38 4.06 -12.38
CA ILE A 67 12.10 4.24 -11.71
C ILE A 67 11.36 5.38 -12.38
N LYS A 68 10.17 5.07 -12.90
CA LYS A 68 9.30 6.01 -13.61
C LYS A 68 8.05 6.29 -12.80
N GLN A 69 7.57 7.52 -12.86
CA GLN A 69 6.23 7.83 -12.35
C GLN A 69 5.18 7.22 -13.28
N MET A 70 4.11 6.69 -12.70
CA MET A 70 2.98 6.17 -13.47
C MET A 70 2.33 7.29 -14.27
N ASP A 71 1.95 6.97 -15.48
CA ASP A 71 1.24 7.84 -16.40
C ASP A 71 -0.05 7.18 -16.93
N LEU A 72 -0.86 7.95 -17.63
CA LEU A 72 -2.12 7.48 -18.18
C LEU A 72 -1.94 6.33 -19.17
N ALA A 73 -0.83 6.32 -19.93
CA ALA A 73 -0.54 5.27 -20.90
C ALA A 73 -0.23 3.93 -20.20
N LEU A 74 0.57 3.97 -19.13
CA LEU A 74 0.81 2.81 -18.30
C LEU A 74 -0.47 2.31 -17.64
N LEU A 75 -1.20 3.22 -16.99
CA LEU A 75 -2.45 2.85 -16.29
C LEU A 75 -3.47 2.23 -17.25
N GLY A 76 -3.59 2.72 -18.47
CA GLY A 76 -4.44 2.11 -19.51
C GLY A 76 -4.02 0.68 -19.88
N ARG A 77 -2.74 0.35 -19.80
CA ARG A 77 -2.21 -1.01 -20.06
C ARG A 77 -2.47 -1.98 -18.91
N VAL A 78 -2.49 -1.50 -17.67
CA VAL A 78 -2.47 -2.34 -16.46
C VAL A 78 -3.78 -2.32 -15.67
N TRP A 79 -4.68 -1.41 -15.99
CA TRP A 79 -5.94 -1.23 -15.27
C TRP A 79 -6.77 -2.52 -15.26
N GLY A 80 -7.18 -2.92 -14.06
CA GLY A 80 -7.99 -4.14 -13.88
C GLY A 80 -7.24 -5.46 -14.07
N ARG A 81 -5.92 -5.46 -14.22
CA ARG A 81 -5.13 -6.68 -14.26
C ARG A 81 -4.89 -7.22 -12.86
N GLU A 82 -5.15 -8.51 -12.67
CA GLU A 82 -5.24 -9.22 -11.39
C GLU A 82 -4.02 -9.06 -10.48
N HIS A 83 -2.82 -8.92 -11.02
CA HIS A 83 -1.59 -8.82 -10.24
C HIS A 83 -1.06 -7.41 -10.06
N PHE A 84 -1.77 -6.43 -10.59
CA PHE A 84 -1.15 -5.13 -10.71
C PHE A 84 -1.62 -4.14 -9.69
N ILE A 85 -2.92 -4.12 -9.36
CA ILE A 85 -3.38 -2.94 -8.63
C ILE A 85 -4.63 -3.26 -7.84
N ASP A 86 -4.51 -3.24 -6.54
CA ASP A 86 -5.63 -2.95 -5.67
C ASP A 86 -5.84 -1.43 -5.62
N ILE A 87 -6.46 -0.90 -6.69
CA ILE A 87 -6.84 0.52 -6.81
C ILE A 87 -8.34 0.68 -6.63
N SER A 88 -8.89 -0.04 -5.68
CA SER A 88 -10.33 -0.03 -5.39
C SER A 88 -10.88 1.36 -4.99
N ASP A 89 -9.99 2.29 -4.58
CA ASP A 89 -10.34 3.66 -4.24
C ASP A 89 -10.52 4.58 -5.47
N PHE A 90 -10.13 4.12 -6.65
CA PHE A 90 -10.16 4.92 -7.88
C PHE A 90 -11.16 4.36 -8.88
N GLU A 91 -11.93 5.25 -9.51
CA GLU A 91 -12.94 4.87 -10.49
C GLU A 91 -12.35 4.59 -11.89
N SER A 92 -11.22 5.20 -12.20
CA SER A 92 -10.60 5.13 -13.52
C SER A 92 -9.11 5.51 -13.50
N PRO A 93 -8.34 5.20 -14.59
CA PRO A 93 -7.00 5.72 -14.77
C PRO A 93 -6.89 7.25 -14.63
N SER A 94 -7.87 7.99 -15.12
CA SER A 94 -7.90 9.45 -15.02
C SER A 94 -8.09 9.92 -13.58
N ASP A 95 -8.94 9.24 -12.81
CA ASP A 95 -9.14 9.53 -11.39
C ASP A 95 -7.87 9.23 -10.58
N PHE A 96 -7.16 8.15 -10.90
CA PHE A 96 -5.84 7.90 -10.29
C PHE A 96 -4.83 9.01 -10.63
N MET A 97 -4.81 9.49 -11.86
CA MET A 97 -3.89 10.58 -12.24
C MET A 97 -4.21 11.90 -11.55
N GLU A 98 -5.46 12.13 -11.18
CA GLU A 98 -5.91 13.35 -10.49
C GLU A 98 -5.60 13.31 -8.99
N ARG A 99 -5.84 12.17 -8.32
CA ARG A 99 -5.79 12.04 -6.86
C ARG A 99 -4.65 11.18 -6.34
N GLY A 100 -4.20 10.23 -7.15
CA GLY A 100 -3.22 9.22 -6.78
C GLY A 100 -1.81 9.58 -7.21
N ILE A 101 -0.88 8.74 -6.81
CA ILE A 101 0.52 8.78 -7.19
C ILE A 101 1.07 7.36 -7.23
N GLY A 102 1.96 7.07 -8.15
CA GLY A 102 2.63 5.78 -8.21
C GLY A 102 3.91 5.83 -9.02
N TYR A 103 4.78 4.89 -8.74
CA TYR A 103 6.04 4.67 -9.42
C TYR A 103 6.17 3.22 -9.83
N TYR A 104 6.82 2.96 -10.94
CA TYR A 104 7.08 1.61 -11.42
C TYR A 104 8.50 1.45 -11.94
N ALA A 105 8.95 0.21 -11.96
CA ALA A 105 10.20 -0.21 -12.60
C ALA A 105 9.88 -1.15 -13.76
N GLU A 106 10.54 -0.93 -14.89
CA GLU A 106 10.37 -1.73 -16.11
C GLU A 106 11.71 -2.29 -16.57
N LYS A 107 11.71 -3.52 -17.06
CA LYS A 107 12.87 -4.16 -17.68
C LYS A 107 12.43 -4.94 -18.90
N SER A 108 13.04 -4.65 -20.04
CA SER A 108 12.73 -5.31 -21.33
C SER A 108 11.25 -5.24 -21.73
N GLY A 109 10.56 -4.16 -21.38
CA GLY A 109 9.14 -3.94 -21.66
C GLY A 109 8.18 -4.57 -20.66
N GLU A 110 8.69 -5.28 -19.64
CA GLU A 110 7.89 -5.88 -18.57
C GLU A 110 8.03 -5.08 -17.28
N ILE A 111 6.90 -4.90 -16.58
CA ILE A 111 6.89 -4.24 -15.29
C ILE A 111 7.37 -5.24 -14.23
N ILE A 112 8.50 -4.91 -13.60
CA ILE A 112 9.12 -5.75 -12.59
C ILE A 112 8.72 -5.40 -11.17
N GLY A 113 8.04 -4.28 -10.96
CA GLY A 113 7.49 -3.86 -9.69
C GLY A 113 6.85 -2.49 -9.75
N ALA A 114 6.03 -2.19 -8.75
CA ALA A 114 5.41 -0.89 -8.58
C ALA A 114 5.18 -0.56 -7.10
N ALA A 115 5.17 0.73 -6.76
CA ALA A 115 4.71 1.28 -5.49
C ALA A 115 3.76 2.44 -5.78
N TYR A 116 2.59 2.45 -5.15
CA TYR A 116 1.55 3.42 -5.48
C TYR A 116 0.58 3.62 -4.31
N ALA A 117 -0.20 4.70 -4.39
CA ALA A 117 -1.31 4.95 -3.49
C ALA A 117 -2.45 3.96 -3.78
N SER A 118 -2.80 3.10 -2.84
CA SER A 118 -3.99 2.24 -2.92
C SER A 118 -5.23 2.94 -2.38
N LEU A 119 -5.06 3.79 -1.38
CA LEU A 119 -6.06 4.68 -0.82
C LEU A 119 -5.49 6.09 -0.71
N VAL A 120 -6.35 7.09 -0.86
CA VAL A 120 -5.97 8.50 -0.72
C VAL A 120 -6.93 9.21 0.22
N CYS A 121 -6.39 9.99 1.15
CA CYS A 121 -7.14 10.90 1.98
C CYS A 121 -6.55 12.32 1.92
N ASN A 122 -7.17 13.28 2.61
CA ASN A 122 -6.74 14.69 2.54
C ASN A 122 -5.30 14.94 3.01
N GLN A 123 -4.73 14.06 3.81
CA GLN A 123 -3.43 14.26 4.45
C GLN A 123 -2.42 13.15 4.13
N GLY A 124 -2.80 12.14 3.35
CA GLY A 124 -1.87 11.04 3.08
C GLY A 124 -2.41 9.97 2.14
N ILE A 125 -1.60 8.94 1.99
CA ILE A 125 -1.89 7.77 1.19
C ILE A 125 -1.63 6.49 1.98
N GLU A 126 -2.33 5.43 1.64
CA GLU A 126 -1.93 4.06 1.97
C GLU A 126 -1.07 3.51 0.84
N ILE A 127 0.07 2.92 1.20
CA ILE A 127 1.04 2.40 0.22
C ILE A 127 0.71 0.96 -0.14
N SER A 128 0.55 0.68 -1.43
CA SER A 128 0.65 -0.66 -1.98
C SER A 128 1.95 -0.83 -2.75
N LEU A 129 2.59 -2.01 -2.61
CA LEU A 129 3.86 -2.30 -3.25
C LEU A 129 3.96 -3.77 -3.65
N PHE A 130 4.40 -4.01 -4.87
CA PHE A 130 4.79 -5.34 -5.31
C PHE A 130 6.09 -5.34 -6.10
N VAL A 131 6.78 -6.47 -6.11
CA VAL A 131 7.91 -6.77 -6.99
C VAL A 131 7.76 -8.21 -7.47
N SER A 132 7.93 -8.44 -8.77
CA SER A 132 7.89 -9.78 -9.36
C SER A 132 8.95 -10.68 -8.74
N ASP A 133 8.64 -11.96 -8.58
CA ASP A 133 9.45 -12.92 -7.82
C ASP A 133 10.90 -12.97 -8.31
N ASP A 134 11.12 -12.97 -9.62
CA ASP A 134 12.44 -13.04 -10.24
C ASP A 134 13.30 -11.78 -10.02
N HIS A 135 12.69 -10.69 -9.56
CA HIS A 135 13.36 -9.40 -9.32
C HIS A 135 13.39 -8.99 -7.84
N ARG A 136 12.98 -9.91 -6.94
CA ARG A 136 13.09 -9.68 -5.48
C ARG A 136 14.55 -9.65 -5.03
N ARG A 137 14.80 -8.95 -3.92
CA ARG A 137 16.14 -8.79 -3.28
C ARG A 137 17.20 -8.15 -4.18
N GLN A 138 16.80 -7.45 -5.22
CA GLN A 138 17.65 -6.69 -6.11
C GLN A 138 17.56 -5.17 -5.89
N GLY A 139 16.91 -4.71 -4.81
CA GLY A 139 16.76 -3.29 -4.50
C GLY A 139 15.55 -2.60 -5.13
N VAL A 140 14.80 -3.28 -6.00
CA VAL A 140 13.62 -2.73 -6.72
C VAL A 140 12.60 -2.13 -5.74
N ALA A 141 12.20 -2.90 -4.72
CA ALA A 141 11.23 -2.43 -3.71
C ALA A 141 11.71 -1.19 -2.97
N THR A 142 13.00 -1.14 -2.59
CA THR A 142 13.58 0.02 -1.90
C THR A 142 13.54 1.26 -2.78
N ALA A 143 13.93 1.14 -4.05
CA ALA A 143 13.92 2.26 -4.99
C ALA A 143 12.51 2.78 -5.27
N LEU A 144 11.54 1.89 -5.49
CA LEU A 144 10.14 2.24 -5.72
C LEU A 144 9.53 2.96 -4.52
N ALA A 145 9.66 2.35 -3.33
CA ALA A 145 9.11 2.91 -2.11
C ALA A 145 9.79 4.24 -1.75
N ALA A 146 11.11 4.35 -1.92
CA ALA A 146 11.82 5.61 -1.66
C ALA A 146 11.32 6.75 -2.55
N ASN A 147 11.07 6.50 -3.84
CA ASN A 147 10.51 7.51 -4.74
C ASN A 147 9.10 7.94 -4.31
N LEU A 148 8.23 6.99 -3.98
CA LEU A 148 6.86 7.28 -3.55
C LEU A 148 6.83 8.06 -2.23
N VAL A 149 7.54 7.57 -1.20
CA VAL A 149 7.60 8.19 0.12
C VAL A 149 8.25 9.57 0.06
N ARG A 150 9.32 9.74 -0.72
CA ARG A 150 9.94 11.04 -0.96
C ARG A 150 8.92 12.03 -1.55
N TRP A 151 8.19 11.62 -2.59
CA TRP A 151 7.15 12.48 -3.18
C TRP A 151 6.10 12.89 -2.14
N CYS A 152 5.65 11.97 -1.30
CA CYS A 152 4.69 12.30 -0.23
C CYS A 152 5.26 13.36 0.72
N LEU A 153 6.49 13.20 1.20
CA LEU A 153 7.11 14.20 2.08
C LEU A 153 7.29 15.56 1.41
N GLU A 154 7.68 15.59 0.13
CA GLU A 154 7.82 16.82 -0.65
C GLU A 154 6.48 17.56 -0.85
N ASN A 155 5.36 16.82 -0.81
CA ASN A 155 4.00 17.36 -0.95
C ASN A 155 3.23 17.47 0.38
N ASN A 156 3.92 17.35 1.53
CA ASN A 156 3.32 17.38 2.87
C ASN A 156 2.19 16.36 3.06
N MET A 157 2.33 15.18 2.48
CA MET A 157 1.42 14.05 2.63
C MET A 157 2.06 12.98 3.51
N ASP A 158 1.27 12.35 4.36
CA ASP A 158 1.69 11.17 5.09
C ASP A 158 1.68 9.95 4.16
N ALA A 159 2.78 9.21 4.16
CA ALA A 159 2.91 7.96 3.43
C ALA A 159 2.70 6.82 4.44
N HIS A 160 1.45 6.45 4.67
CA HIS A 160 1.10 5.43 5.65
C HIS A 160 1.64 4.05 5.24
N TRP A 161 2.28 3.37 6.19
CA TRP A 161 2.86 2.05 5.97
C TRP A 161 2.26 1.03 6.95
N ASP A 162 1.57 0.08 6.39
CA ASP A 162 1.00 -1.06 7.11
C ASP A 162 1.52 -2.37 6.51
N ALA A 163 2.41 -3.04 7.25
CA ALA A 163 3.10 -4.21 6.73
C ALA A 163 2.33 -5.50 6.99
N ALA A 164 2.19 -6.32 5.94
CA ALA A 164 1.54 -7.63 5.98
C ALA A 164 2.49 -8.79 6.31
N ASN A 165 3.81 -8.55 6.25
CA ASN A 165 4.81 -9.61 6.39
C ASN A 165 6.17 -9.05 6.85
N PRO A 166 7.10 -9.91 7.30
CA PRO A 166 8.42 -9.48 7.77
C PRO A 166 9.28 -8.79 6.70
N GLU A 167 9.09 -9.09 5.43
CA GLU A 167 9.79 -8.43 4.32
C GLU A 167 9.41 -6.96 4.22
N SER A 168 8.11 -6.68 4.31
CA SER A 168 7.56 -5.32 4.33
C SER A 168 8.00 -4.55 5.56
N CYS A 169 8.05 -5.19 6.75
CA CYS A 169 8.58 -4.57 7.96
C CYS A 169 10.04 -4.12 7.77
N ARG A 170 10.91 -5.02 7.29
CA ARG A 170 12.32 -4.67 7.03
C ARG A 170 12.51 -3.57 6.00
N LEU A 171 11.63 -3.49 5.02
CA LEU A 171 11.66 -2.41 4.04
C LEU A 171 11.27 -1.07 4.67
N ALA A 172 10.20 -1.03 5.47
CA ALA A 172 9.78 0.15 6.21
C ALA A 172 10.91 0.68 7.12
N GLU A 173 11.48 -0.18 7.95
CA GLU A 173 12.60 0.17 8.84
C GLU A 173 13.81 0.71 8.07
N ARG A 174 14.15 0.08 6.94
CA ARG A 174 15.25 0.56 6.06
C ARG A 174 15.01 1.96 5.54
N LEU A 175 13.77 2.33 5.21
CA LEU A 175 13.41 3.66 4.73
C LEU A 175 13.40 4.71 5.85
N GLY A 176 13.37 4.29 7.11
CA GLY A 176 13.37 5.17 8.27
C GLY A 176 12.06 5.22 9.05
N TYR A 177 11.09 4.36 8.71
CA TYR A 177 9.87 4.22 9.52
C TYR A 177 10.17 3.58 10.88
N ILE A 178 9.36 3.92 11.87
CA ILE A 178 9.41 3.36 13.21
C ILE A 178 8.24 2.42 13.42
N SER A 179 8.51 1.16 13.81
CA SER A 179 7.45 0.23 14.17
C SER A 179 6.68 0.72 15.40
N THR A 180 5.35 0.80 15.29
CA THR A 180 4.45 1.18 16.38
C THR A 180 3.74 0.00 17.00
N GLY A 181 3.88 -1.18 16.41
CA GLY A 181 3.39 -2.42 16.99
C GLY A 181 2.67 -3.32 15.99
N LYS A 182 2.30 -4.48 16.53
CA LYS A 182 1.56 -5.51 15.83
C LYS A 182 0.09 -5.44 16.22
N TYR A 183 -0.80 -5.69 15.26
CA TYR A 183 -2.24 -5.82 15.49
C TYR A 183 -2.87 -6.89 14.56
N GLN A 184 -4.15 -7.21 14.81
CA GLN A 184 -4.96 -8.16 14.01
C GLN A 184 -6.31 -7.55 13.66
#